data_b61e5ff44ac72d1d0808dbfc2444f805
#
_entry.id   b61e5ff44ac72d1d0808dbfc2444f805
#
_cell.length_a   1.000
_cell.length_b   1.000
_cell.length_c   1.000
_cell.angle_alpha   90.00
_cell.angle_beta   90.00
_cell.angle_gamma   90.00
#
_symmetry.space_group_name_H-M   'P 1'
#
loop_
_entity.id
_entity.type
_entity.pdbx_description
1 polymer ?
#
loop_
_entity_poly.entity_id
_entity_poly.type
_entity_poly.pdbx_seq_one_letter_code
_entity_poly.pdbx_strand_id
1 'polypeptide(L)'
;QEQEEFRRTIQKNNTLLLQLFSDIIDLSKIDAGSFEYMPKPVCLYQFCAMMVQKMRNKVPEGVELQIDEDSPLDAWFSADSGYLNQVVTNFMSNAIKFTHRGTITVGYRIDARQQLEMFVEDTGIGISIENQEAVFDRFMKVDSFVQGTGLGLPLCKSIIEKMGGHIGVISELGKGSRFWFTLPAFSCIPTR
;
A
#
# COMPACT_ATOMS: atom_id res chain seq x y z
N GLN A 1 31.60 17.26 -1.67
CA GLN A 1 30.73 16.56 -0.70
C GLN A 1 29.45 17.38 -0.41
N GLU A 2 29.57 18.64 0.01
CA GLU A 2 28.43 19.51 0.35
C GLU A 2 27.49 19.78 -0.84
N GLN A 3 27.99 19.99 -2.04
CA GLN A 3 27.19 20.16 -3.26
C GLN A 3 26.41 18.88 -3.64
N GLU A 4 26.98 17.71 -3.41
CA GLU A 4 26.33 16.42 -3.67
C GLU A 4 25.19 16.16 -2.69
N GLU A 5 25.40 16.49 -1.42
CA GLU A 5 24.38 16.38 -0.37
C GLU A 5 23.22 17.35 -0.63
N PHE A 6 23.52 18.57 -1.04
CA PHE A 6 22.52 19.57 -1.41
C PHE A 6 21.70 19.12 -2.63
N ARG A 7 22.34 18.58 -3.66
CA ARG A 7 21.64 18.01 -4.83
C ARG A 7 20.71 16.86 -4.45
N ARG A 8 21.16 15.94 -3.60
CA ARG A 8 20.33 14.82 -3.10
C ARG A 8 19.12 15.33 -2.32
N THR A 9 19.30 16.34 -1.48
CA THR A 9 18.22 16.97 -0.72
C THR A 9 17.18 17.62 -1.65
N ILE A 10 17.62 18.36 -2.68
CA ILE A 10 16.73 18.95 -3.67
C ILE A 10 15.96 17.86 -4.42
N GLN A 11 16.63 16.83 -4.91
CA GLN A 11 15.97 15.73 -5.63
C GLN A 11 14.93 15.02 -4.77
N LYS A 12 15.26 14.77 -3.51
CA LYS A 12 14.36 14.13 -2.55
C LYS A 12 13.10 14.98 -2.30
N ASN A 13 13.29 16.30 -2.10
CA ASN A 13 12.17 17.21 -1.89
C ASN A 13 11.30 17.37 -3.14
N ASN A 14 11.89 17.44 -4.34
CA ASN A 14 11.15 17.48 -5.59
C ASN A 14 10.31 16.21 -5.80
N THR A 15 10.86 15.03 -5.50
CA THR A 15 10.11 13.76 -5.60
C THR A 15 8.93 13.76 -4.62
N LEU A 16 9.12 14.25 -3.40
CA LEU A 16 8.05 14.34 -2.41
C LEU A 16 6.95 15.32 -2.85
N LEU A 17 7.35 16.46 -3.43
CA LEU A 17 6.40 17.47 -3.93
C LEU A 17 5.55 16.91 -5.09
N LEU A 18 6.18 16.24 -6.05
CA LEU A 18 5.48 15.58 -7.16
C LEU A 18 4.52 14.50 -6.65
N GLN A 19 4.92 13.73 -5.64
CA GLN A 19 4.05 12.74 -5.01
C GLN A 19 2.85 13.41 -4.34
N LEU A 20 3.06 14.52 -3.61
CA LEU A 20 1.97 15.30 -3.01
C LEU A 20 0.96 15.78 -4.05
N PHE A 21 1.44 16.34 -5.17
CA PHE A 21 0.56 16.79 -6.26
C PHE A 21 -0.24 15.63 -6.85
N SER A 22 0.41 14.48 -7.11
CA SER A 22 -0.27 13.30 -7.61
C SER A 22 -1.36 12.83 -6.63
N ASP A 23 -1.02 12.69 -5.35
CA ASP A 23 -1.97 12.24 -4.32
C ASP A 23 -3.18 13.17 -4.20
N ILE A 24 -2.96 14.50 -4.27
CA ILE A 24 -4.04 15.51 -4.22
C ILE A 24 -4.94 15.42 -5.46
N ILE A 25 -4.36 15.25 -6.66
CA ILE A 25 -5.13 15.12 -7.90
C ILE A 25 -5.96 13.84 -7.85
N ASP A 26 -5.40 12.73 -7.41
CA ASP A 26 -6.10 11.45 -7.32
C ASP A 26 -7.24 11.52 -6.30
N LEU A 27 -7.02 12.09 -5.11
CA LEU A 27 -8.07 12.34 -4.13
C LEU A 27 -9.17 13.24 -4.69
N SER A 28 -8.80 14.33 -5.40
CA SER A 28 -9.76 15.24 -5.99
C SER A 28 -10.62 14.56 -7.05
N LYS A 29 -10.05 13.68 -7.89
CA LYS A 29 -10.81 12.88 -8.87
C LYS A 29 -11.79 11.94 -8.18
N ILE A 30 -11.35 11.28 -7.10
CA ILE A 30 -12.21 10.39 -6.32
C ILE A 30 -13.36 11.15 -5.66
N ASP A 31 -13.07 12.31 -5.03
CA ASP A 31 -14.07 13.17 -4.37
C ASP A 31 -15.06 13.76 -5.40
N ALA A 32 -14.60 14.10 -6.61
CA ALA A 32 -15.44 14.60 -7.70
C ALA A 32 -16.29 13.52 -8.41
N GLY A 33 -16.17 12.25 -7.98
CA GLY A 33 -16.90 11.13 -8.61
C GLY A 33 -16.35 10.71 -9.97
N SER A 34 -15.17 11.19 -10.37
CA SER A 34 -14.50 10.84 -11.62
C SER A 34 -13.60 9.60 -11.47
N PHE A 35 -13.98 8.70 -10.55
CA PHE A 35 -13.26 7.45 -10.33
C PHE A 35 -13.67 6.42 -11.39
N GLU A 36 -12.78 6.14 -12.31
CA GLU A 36 -12.96 5.10 -13.32
C GLU A 36 -12.34 3.79 -12.83
N TYR A 37 -13.15 2.76 -12.70
CA TYR A 37 -12.72 1.44 -12.29
C TYR A 37 -12.86 0.45 -13.44
N MET A 38 -11.73 -0.06 -13.93
CA MET A 38 -11.68 -1.00 -15.06
C MET A 38 -11.09 -2.34 -14.63
N PRO A 39 -11.90 -3.22 -14.00
CA PRO A 39 -11.41 -4.51 -13.54
C PRO A 39 -11.06 -5.42 -14.71
N LYS A 40 -9.90 -6.10 -14.58
CA LYS A 40 -9.41 -7.12 -15.50
C LYS A 40 -8.90 -8.31 -14.69
N PRO A 41 -8.83 -9.51 -15.28
CA PRO A 41 -8.22 -10.65 -14.61
C PRO A 41 -6.76 -10.38 -14.26
N VAL A 42 -6.40 -10.51 -12.99
CA VAL A 42 -5.04 -10.36 -12.45
C VAL A 42 -4.62 -11.68 -11.81
N CYS A 43 -3.50 -12.24 -12.25
CA CYS A 43 -2.85 -13.33 -11.53
C CYS A 43 -2.16 -12.76 -10.30
N LEU A 44 -2.68 -13.06 -9.12
CA LEU A 44 -2.27 -12.42 -7.87
C LEU A 44 -0.83 -12.75 -7.49
N TYR A 45 -0.38 -14.00 -7.73
CA TYR A 45 1.01 -14.38 -7.49
C TYR A 45 1.99 -13.60 -8.37
N GLN A 46 1.70 -13.50 -9.67
CA GLN A 46 2.55 -12.73 -10.59
C GLN A 46 2.56 -11.24 -10.22
N PHE A 47 1.43 -10.71 -9.79
CA PHE A 47 1.32 -9.35 -9.29
C PHE A 47 2.21 -9.13 -8.07
N CYS A 48 2.14 -9.99 -7.05
CA CYS A 48 3.00 -9.90 -5.86
C CYS A 48 4.48 -10.07 -6.22
N ALA A 49 4.84 -10.99 -7.11
CA ALA A 49 6.21 -11.19 -7.56
C ALA A 49 6.77 -9.94 -8.27
N MET A 50 5.97 -9.30 -9.12
CA MET A 50 6.32 -8.04 -9.76
C MET A 50 6.54 -6.93 -8.72
N MET A 51 5.67 -6.84 -7.70
CA MET A 51 5.79 -5.85 -6.64
C MET A 51 7.05 -6.05 -5.80
N VAL A 52 7.36 -7.28 -5.41
CA VAL A 52 8.60 -7.63 -4.70
C VAL A 52 9.83 -7.26 -5.53
N GLN A 53 9.86 -7.62 -6.81
CA GLN A 53 10.95 -7.27 -7.72
C GLN A 53 11.15 -5.76 -7.84
N LYS A 54 10.07 -5.00 -8.01
CA LYS A 54 10.07 -3.54 -8.13
C LYS A 54 10.63 -2.84 -6.88
N MET A 55 10.36 -3.41 -5.69
CA MET A 55 10.74 -2.81 -4.41
C MET A 55 12.09 -3.29 -3.87
N ARG A 56 12.64 -4.39 -4.40
CA ARG A 56 13.86 -5.03 -3.89
C ARG A 56 15.03 -4.07 -3.68
N ASN A 57 15.27 -3.16 -4.61
CA ASN A 57 16.39 -2.21 -4.54
C ASN A 57 16.17 -1.06 -3.54
N LYS A 58 14.98 -0.97 -2.94
CA LYS A 58 14.65 0.05 -1.93
C LYS A 58 14.69 -0.49 -0.51
N VAL A 59 14.81 -1.80 -0.37
CA VAL A 59 14.82 -2.47 0.93
C VAL A 59 16.17 -2.24 1.61
N PRO A 60 16.19 -1.81 2.90
CA PRO A 60 17.42 -1.61 3.66
C PRO A 60 18.21 -2.92 3.82
N GLU A 61 19.51 -2.80 4.01
CA GLU A 61 20.35 -3.93 4.40
C GLU A 61 19.87 -4.54 5.72
N GLY A 62 19.74 -5.86 5.77
CA GLY A 62 19.23 -6.60 6.93
C GLY A 62 17.70 -6.71 7.00
N VAL A 63 16.99 -6.29 5.95
CA VAL A 63 15.56 -6.53 5.79
C VAL A 63 15.32 -7.50 4.63
N GLU A 64 14.56 -8.56 4.88
CA GLU A 64 14.13 -9.51 3.86
C GLU A 64 12.75 -9.13 3.31
N LEU A 65 12.61 -9.14 1.98
CA LEU A 65 11.34 -8.89 1.29
C LEU A 65 10.89 -10.15 0.57
N GLN A 66 9.73 -10.68 0.93
CA GLN A 66 9.23 -11.97 0.45
C GLN A 66 7.74 -11.95 0.13
N ILE A 67 7.29 -12.98 -0.60
CA ILE A 67 5.88 -13.30 -0.78
C ILE A 67 5.51 -14.31 0.31
N ASP A 68 4.31 -14.17 0.85
CA ASP A 68 3.78 -15.10 1.83
C ASP A 68 3.60 -16.50 1.25
N GLU A 69 4.19 -17.51 1.93
CA GLU A 69 4.28 -18.88 1.45
C GLU A 69 2.91 -19.56 1.31
N ASP A 70 1.92 -19.12 2.08
CA ASP A 70 0.56 -19.66 2.01
C ASP A 70 -0.29 -18.99 0.90
N SER A 71 0.25 -18.04 0.15
CA SER A 71 -0.46 -17.40 -0.97
C SER A 71 -0.57 -18.37 -2.16
N PRO A 72 -1.80 -18.69 -2.66
CA PRO A 72 -1.99 -19.66 -3.74
C PRO A 72 -1.29 -19.22 -5.05
N LEU A 73 -0.57 -20.12 -5.72
CA LEU A 73 0.22 -19.79 -6.92
C LEU A 73 -0.63 -19.46 -8.15
N ASP A 74 -1.83 -20.01 -8.24
CA ASP A 74 -2.72 -19.97 -9.41
C ASP A 74 -4.00 -19.16 -9.20
N ALA A 75 -4.01 -18.30 -8.18
CA ALA A 75 -5.18 -17.48 -7.89
C ALA A 75 -5.32 -16.29 -8.84
N TRP A 76 -6.52 -16.15 -9.39
CA TRP A 76 -6.93 -15.06 -10.25
C TRP A 76 -8.04 -14.25 -9.61
N PHE A 77 -7.98 -12.93 -9.75
CA PHE A 77 -8.99 -12.03 -9.26
C PHE A 77 -9.26 -10.89 -10.26
N SER A 78 -10.52 -10.50 -10.39
CA SER A 78 -10.89 -9.39 -11.27
C SER A 78 -10.75 -8.06 -10.53
N ALA A 79 -9.73 -7.29 -10.87
CA ALA A 79 -9.45 -5.99 -10.27
C ALA A 79 -8.76 -5.03 -11.24
N ASP A 80 -8.76 -3.75 -10.91
CA ASP A 80 -7.94 -2.77 -11.62
C ASP A 80 -6.50 -2.86 -11.10
N SER A 81 -5.60 -3.36 -11.95
CA SER A 81 -4.20 -3.56 -11.59
C SER A 81 -3.45 -2.25 -11.29
N GLY A 82 -3.91 -1.12 -11.82
CA GLY A 82 -3.34 0.20 -11.54
C GLY A 82 -3.61 0.61 -10.09
N TYR A 83 -4.86 0.50 -9.66
CA TYR A 83 -5.22 0.80 -8.26
C TYR A 83 -4.64 -0.20 -7.27
N LEU A 84 -4.64 -1.50 -7.61
CA LEU A 84 -3.92 -2.49 -6.78
C LEU A 84 -2.44 -2.13 -6.61
N ASN A 85 -1.76 -1.79 -7.72
CA ASN A 85 -0.36 -1.37 -7.68
C ASN A 85 -0.15 -0.11 -6.82
N GLN A 86 -1.06 0.86 -6.87
CA GLN A 86 -0.97 2.08 -6.07
C GLN A 86 -1.09 1.77 -4.57
N VAL A 87 -2.09 0.98 -4.17
CA VAL A 87 -2.32 0.61 -2.76
C VAL A 87 -1.16 -0.23 -2.23
N VAL A 88 -0.78 -1.31 -2.93
CA VAL A 88 0.30 -2.21 -2.47
C VAL A 88 1.66 -1.50 -2.46
N THR A 89 1.95 -0.61 -3.44
CA THR A 89 3.16 0.23 -3.43
C THR A 89 3.21 1.12 -2.19
N ASN A 90 2.08 1.69 -1.79
CA ASN A 90 2.00 2.53 -0.60
C ASN A 90 2.27 1.73 0.69
N PHE A 91 1.63 0.57 0.84
CA PHE A 91 1.88 -0.32 1.97
C PHE A 91 3.33 -0.77 2.06
N MET A 92 3.90 -1.27 0.95
CA MET A 92 5.30 -1.70 0.89
C MET A 92 6.28 -0.55 1.17
N SER A 93 5.99 0.66 0.68
CA SER A 93 6.82 1.84 0.94
C SER A 93 6.82 2.21 2.42
N ASN A 94 5.66 2.09 3.09
CA ASN A 94 5.57 2.29 4.52
C ASN A 94 6.33 1.19 5.29
N ALA A 95 6.14 -0.08 4.93
CA ALA A 95 6.87 -1.19 5.53
C ALA A 95 8.40 -1.01 5.41
N ILE A 96 8.91 -0.67 4.22
CA ILE A 96 10.34 -0.41 3.98
C ILE A 96 10.86 0.77 4.82
N LYS A 97 10.05 1.80 4.99
CA LYS A 97 10.41 3.00 5.74
C LYS A 97 10.52 2.76 7.25
N PHE A 98 9.67 1.87 7.78
CA PHE A 98 9.56 1.65 9.22
C PHE A 98 10.17 0.33 9.70
N THR A 99 10.73 -0.47 8.81
CA THR A 99 11.46 -1.70 9.14
C THR A 99 12.95 -1.51 8.93
N HIS A 100 13.72 -1.49 10.00
CA HIS A 100 15.18 -1.33 9.94
C HIS A 100 15.91 -2.67 9.87
N ARG A 101 15.32 -3.72 10.42
CA ARG A 101 15.79 -5.12 10.38
C ARG A 101 14.60 -6.05 10.47
N GLY A 102 14.70 -7.23 9.86
CA GLY A 102 13.67 -8.25 9.90
C GLY A 102 13.04 -8.52 8.54
N THR A 103 11.72 -8.64 8.48
CA THR A 103 11.05 -9.17 7.29
C THR A 103 9.88 -8.27 6.89
N ILE A 104 9.68 -8.15 5.57
CA ILE A 104 8.48 -7.57 4.96
C ILE A 104 7.88 -8.65 4.07
N THR A 105 6.62 -9.00 4.35
CA THR A 105 5.90 -10.05 3.63
C THR A 105 4.70 -9.43 2.92
N VAL A 106 4.58 -9.67 1.61
CA VAL A 106 3.37 -9.35 0.84
C VAL A 106 2.62 -10.64 0.56
N GLY A 107 1.30 -10.64 0.78
CA GLY A 107 0.51 -11.83 0.59
C GLY A 107 -0.96 -11.53 0.28
N TYR A 108 -1.70 -12.60 0.01
CA TYR A 108 -3.13 -12.54 -0.25
C TYR A 108 -3.82 -13.85 0.12
N ARG A 109 -5.13 -13.77 0.31
CA ARG A 109 -6.05 -14.89 0.54
C ARG A 109 -7.32 -14.65 -0.27
N ILE A 110 -7.96 -15.72 -0.70
CA ILE A 110 -9.30 -15.68 -1.26
C ILE A 110 -10.17 -16.59 -0.39
N ASP A 111 -11.22 -16.04 0.18
CA ASP A 111 -12.13 -16.79 1.04
C ASP A 111 -13.16 -17.61 0.25
N ALA A 112 -13.97 -18.39 0.95
CA ALA A 112 -15.03 -19.20 0.34
C ALA A 112 -16.12 -18.38 -0.37
N ARG A 113 -16.23 -17.08 -0.06
CA ARG A 113 -17.14 -16.13 -0.72
C ARG A 113 -16.50 -15.43 -1.90
N GLN A 114 -15.29 -15.87 -2.31
CA GLN A 114 -14.49 -15.25 -3.35
C GLN A 114 -14.09 -13.79 -3.04
N GLN A 115 -14.04 -13.41 -1.78
CA GLN A 115 -13.51 -12.13 -1.35
C GLN A 115 -11.99 -12.22 -1.32
N LEU A 116 -11.33 -11.24 -1.93
CA LEU A 116 -9.89 -11.07 -1.86
C LEU A 116 -9.52 -10.32 -0.57
N GLU A 117 -8.56 -10.83 0.18
CA GLU A 117 -7.76 -10.07 1.14
C GLU A 117 -6.33 -9.99 0.61
N MET A 118 -5.78 -8.78 0.50
CA MET A 118 -4.34 -8.56 0.28
C MET A 118 -3.73 -7.84 1.46
N PHE A 119 -2.47 -8.15 1.77
CA PHE A 119 -1.78 -7.54 2.90
C PHE A 119 -0.29 -7.34 2.64
N VAL A 120 0.26 -6.40 3.38
CA VAL A 120 1.71 -6.24 3.59
C VAL A 120 1.95 -6.24 5.08
N GLU A 121 2.78 -7.17 5.53
CA GLU A 121 3.16 -7.34 6.92
C GLU A 121 4.64 -7.03 7.10
N ASP A 122 4.97 -6.29 8.13
CA ASP A 122 6.34 -5.90 8.48
C ASP A 122 6.64 -6.20 9.95
N THR A 123 7.91 -6.42 10.25
CA THR A 123 8.41 -6.60 11.62
C THR A 123 9.08 -5.34 12.15
N GLY A 124 8.58 -4.18 11.74
CA GLY A 124 9.14 -2.87 12.08
C GLY A 124 8.74 -2.34 13.45
N ILE A 125 8.73 -1.02 13.57
CA ILE A 125 8.46 -0.35 14.86
C ILE A 125 7.03 -0.51 15.38
N GLY A 126 6.09 -0.88 14.51
CA GLY A 126 4.67 -0.96 14.86
C GLY A 126 4.01 0.40 15.10
N ILE A 127 2.70 0.35 15.39
CA ILE A 127 1.82 1.51 15.60
C ILE A 127 1.05 1.30 16.90
N SER A 128 1.03 2.31 17.76
CA SER A 128 0.24 2.27 18.98
C SER A 128 -1.26 2.18 18.67
N ILE A 129 -2.02 1.51 19.51
CA ILE A 129 -3.46 1.27 19.32
C ILE A 129 -4.25 2.56 19.08
N GLU A 130 -3.86 3.64 19.74
CA GLU A 130 -4.51 4.97 19.64
C GLU A 130 -4.35 5.60 18.25
N ASN A 131 -3.30 5.21 17.51
CA ASN A 131 -2.98 5.77 16.20
C ASN A 131 -3.45 4.89 15.02
N GLN A 132 -3.88 3.64 15.27
CA GLN A 132 -4.22 2.69 14.18
C GLN A 132 -5.40 3.14 13.32
N GLU A 133 -6.38 3.80 13.88
CA GLU A 133 -7.47 4.39 13.08
C GLU A 133 -7.03 5.69 12.42
N ALA A 134 -6.31 6.54 13.15
CA ALA A 134 -5.90 7.86 12.71
C ALA A 134 -4.88 7.83 11.55
N VAL A 135 -4.13 6.73 11.33
CA VAL A 135 -3.18 6.65 10.20
C VAL A 135 -3.83 6.76 8.83
N PHE A 136 -5.14 6.55 8.74
CA PHE A 136 -5.92 6.72 7.51
C PHE A 136 -6.52 8.13 7.36
N ASP A 137 -6.30 9.03 8.33
CA ASP A 137 -6.75 10.42 8.23
C ASP A 137 -5.79 11.26 7.40
N ARG A 138 -6.35 12.25 6.67
CA ARG A 138 -5.57 13.13 5.79
C ARG A 138 -4.56 13.94 6.60
N PHE A 139 -3.30 13.96 6.13
CA PHE A 139 -2.18 14.68 6.74
C PHE A 139 -1.72 14.15 8.11
N MET A 140 -2.26 13.01 8.55
CA MET A 140 -1.82 12.37 9.80
C MET A 140 -0.43 11.77 9.62
N LYS A 141 0.44 12.00 10.59
CA LYS A 141 1.77 11.38 10.72
C LYS A 141 1.96 10.95 12.17
N VAL A 142 2.24 9.68 12.36
CA VAL A 142 2.55 9.12 13.70
C VAL A 142 3.88 9.66 14.21
N ASP A 143 4.83 9.89 13.28
CA ASP A 143 6.13 10.50 13.58
C ASP A 143 6.38 11.68 12.63
N SER A 144 6.47 12.88 13.19
CA SER A 144 6.70 14.12 12.45
C SER A 144 8.11 14.21 11.84
N PHE A 145 9.09 13.47 12.37
CA PHE A 145 10.45 13.44 11.86
C PHE A 145 10.61 12.53 10.66
N VAL A 146 9.68 11.61 10.45
CA VAL A 146 9.74 10.67 9.32
C VAL A 146 9.08 11.29 8.10
N GLN A 147 9.86 11.40 7.02
CA GLN A 147 9.44 12.04 5.77
C GLN A 147 8.28 11.29 5.10
N GLY A 148 7.22 12.04 4.73
CA GLY A 148 6.06 11.51 4.01
C GLY A 148 5.03 12.60 3.79
N THR A 149 4.08 12.35 2.88
CA THR A 149 3.01 13.29 2.53
C THR A 149 1.87 13.30 3.54
N GLY A 150 1.65 12.19 4.24
CA GLY A 150 0.46 11.97 5.06
C GLY A 150 -0.83 11.79 4.24
N LEU A 151 -0.71 11.58 2.91
CA LEU A 151 -1.84 11.38 2.00
C LEU A 151 -1.93 9.96 1.44
N GLY A 152 -0.85 9.19 1.51
CA GLY A 152 -0.82 7.87 0.88
C GLY A 152 -1.85 6.89 1.45
N LEU A 153 -1.93 6.71 2.76
CA LEU A 153 -2.92 5.81 3.39
C LEU A 153 -4.37 6.33 3.24
N PRO A 154 -4.67 7.62 3.43
CA PRO A 154 -5.98 8.18 3.08
C PRO A 154 -6.39 7.92 1.62
N LEU A 155 -5.47 8.05 0.68
CA LEU A 155 -5.72 7.76 -0.73
C LEU A 155 -6.02 6.26 -0.93
N CYS A 156 -5.23 5.36 -0.30
CA CYS A 156 -5.52 3.92 -0.33
C CYS A 156 -6.92 3.61 0.19
N LYS A 157 -7.32 4.24 1.31
CA LYS A 157 -8.66 4.08 1.88
C LYS A 157 -9.74 4.51 0.88
N SER A 158 -9.60 5.69 0.30
CA SER A 158 -10.56 6.20 -0.70
C SER A 158 -10.65 5.29 -1.92
N ILE A 159 -9.54 4.76 -2.43
CA ILE A 159 -9.51 3.80 -3.55
C ILE A 159 -10.26 2.52 -3.19
N ILE A 160 -9.89 1.88 -2.07
CA ILE A 160 -10.46 0.60 -1.67
C ILE A 160 -11.97 0.71 -1.38
N GLU A 161 -12.40 1.78 -0.71
CA GLU A 161 -13.84 2.03 -0.46
C GLU A 161 -14.62 2.24 -1.77
N LYS A 162 -14.05 2.94 -2.75
CA LYS A 162 -14.65 3.09 -4.10
C LYS A 162 -14.71 1.77 -4.88
N MET A 163 -13.78 0.87 -4.63
CA MET A 163 -13.81 -0.50 -5.15
C MET A 163 -14.78 -1.42 -4.38
N GLY A 164 -15.49 -0.92 -3.38
CA GLY A 164 -16.44 -1.67 -2.56
C GLY A 164 -15.80 -2.54 -1.48
N GLY A 165 -14.53 -2.29 -1.17
CA GLY A 165 -13.76 -3.03 -0.18
C GLY A 165 -13.62 -2.34 1.17
N HIS A 166 -12.83 -2.96 2.04
CA HIS A 166 -12.46 -2.43 3.34
C HIS A 166 -10.93 -2.44 3.48
N ILE A 167 -10.40 -1.51 4.27
CA ILE A 167 -8.98 -1.37 4.53
C ILE A 167 -8.75 -1.25 6.03
N GLY A 168 -7.63 -1.73 6.51
CA GLY A 168 -7.30 -1.64 7.92
C GLY A 168 -5.83 -1.91 8.22
N VAL A 169 -5.50 -1.82 9.50
CA VAL A 169 -4.20 -2.17 10.03
C VAL A 169 -4.36 -2.97 11.33
N ILE A 170 -3.50 -3.94 11.52
CA ILE A 170 -3.29 -4.66 12.78
C ILE A 170 -1.83 -4.43 13.13
N SER A 171 -1.58 -3.86 14.30
CA SER A 171 -0.21 -3.51 14.68
C SER A 171 -0.01 -3.58 16.18
N GLU A 172 1.23 -3.86 16.59
CA GLU A 172 1.67 -3.79 17.98
C GLU A 172 3.02 -3.10 18.02
N LEU A 173 3.14 -2.12 18.91
CA LEU A 173 4.36 -1.33 19.07
C LEU A 173 5.56 -2.24 19.37
N GLY A 174 6.63 -2.12 18.59
CA GLY A 174 7.83 -2.96 18.70
C GLY A 174 7.73 -4.34 18.06
N LYS A 175 6.58 -4.75 17.48
CA LYS A 175 6.42 -6.04 16.81
C LYS A 175 6.19 -5.91 15.30
N GLY A 176 5.73 -4.74 14.83
CA GLY A 176 5.47 -4.48 13.44
C GLY A 176 4.00 -4.21 13.13
N SER A 177 3.68 -4.19 11.85
CA SER A 177 2.34 -3.85 11.35
C SER A 177 1.94 -4.76 10.20
N ARG A 178 0.64 -5.07 10.11
CA ARG A 178 0.01 -5.71 8.97
C ARG A 178 -1.06 -4.77 8.43
N PHE A 179 -0.76 -4.11 7.32
CA PHE A 179 -1.74 -3.36 6.54
C PHE A 179 -2.45 -4.30 5.58
N TRP A 180 -3.76 -4.26 5.56
CA TRP A 180 -4.58 -5.15 4.74
C TRP A 180 -5.73 -4.40 4.09
N PHE A 181 -6.24 -4.95 3.00
CA PHE A 181 -7.52 -4.56 2.43
C PHE A 181 -8.26 -5.77 1.90
N THR A 182 -9.58 -5.65 1.82
CA THR A 182 -10.43 -6.65 1.18
C THR A 182 -11.13 -6.06 -0.04
N LEU A 183 -11.39 -6.91 -1.04
CA LEU A 183 -12.23 -6.56 -2.18
C LEU A 183 -13.30 -7.65 -2.36
N PRO A 184 -14.56 -7.26 -2.61
CA PRO A 184 -15.61 -8.23 -2.89
C PRO A 184 -15.36 -8.93 -4.22
N ALA A 185 -15.84 -10.17 -4.36
CA ALA A 185 -15.92 -10.80 -5.66
C ALA A 185 -16.77 -9.91 -6.59
N PHE A 186 -16.21 -9.53 -7.74
CA PHE A 186 -17.03 -8.89 -8.75
C PHE A 186 -17.95 -9.92 -9.39
N SER A 187 -19.15 -10.07 -8.88
CA SER A 187 -20.27 -10.48 -9.69
C SER A 187 -20.47 -9.36 -10.71
N CYS A 188 -20.44 -9.71 -12.01
CA CYS A 188 -20.74 -8.78 -13.10
C CYS A 188 -21.91 -7.89 -12.68
N ILE A 189 -21.65 -6.60 -12.49
CA ILE A 189 -22.75 -5.64 -12.32
C ILE A 189 -23.48 -5.66 -13.65
N PRO A 190 -24.78 -6.04 -13.70
CA PRO A 190 -25.53 -5.92 -14.93
C PRO A 190 -25.52 -4.43 -15.27
N THR A 191 -24.87 -4.08 -16.38
CA THR A 191 -25.02 -2.76 -17.01
C THR A 191 -26.51 -2.49 -17.21
N ARG A 192 -27.04 -1.53 -16.43
CA ARG A 192 -28.30 -0.87 -16.75
C ARG A 192 -28.05 0.23 -17.71
#